data_20f4a57c1eb44d539a6ec227f33ab681
#
_entry.id   20f4a57c1eb44d539a6ec227f33ab681
#
_cell.length_a   1.000
_cell.length_b   1.000
_cell.length_c   1.000
_cell.angle_alpha   90.00
_cell.angle_beta   90.00
_cell.angle_gamma   90.00
#
_symmetry.space_group_name_H-M   'P 1'
#
loop_
_entity.id
_entity.type
_entity.pdbx_description
1 polymer ?
#
loop_
_entity_poly.entity_id
_entity_poly.type
_entity_poly.pdbx_seq_one_letter_code
_entity_poly.pdbx_strand_id
1 'polypeptide(L)'
;MAADFATEYALVAEISETEALELHTLAETKCCPDWPLWERVIEEELETLCLAGTWELAEAPVRLNIVSSKWVFRVKKDAAGNVIRYKACLIAQGFLQVPGVNYFDTFAPVAKLAVICSILAMAAAEDLELHQIDIKGAYLNRELTDREVIYMQQPPGYHKPNSPYFVC
;
A
#
# COMPACT_ATOMS: atom_id res chain seq x y z
N MET A 1 8.16 30.55 -22.45
CA MET A 1 6.94 29.72 -22.47
C MET A 1 7.14 28.27 -21.94
N ALA A 2 8.31 27.92 -21.40
CA ALA A 2 8.56 26.56 -20.84
C ALA A 2 8.45 26.47 -19.31
N ALA A 3 8.29 27.59 -18.63
CA ALA A 3 8.23 27.65 -17.15
C ALA A 3 6.81 27.40 -16.56
N ASP A 4 5.76 27.58 -17.38
CA ASP A 4 4.38 27.48 -16.90
C ASP A 4 3.90 26.03 -16.73
N PHE A 5 4.36 25.11 -17.58
CA PHE A 5 3.93 23.71 -17.52
C PHE A 5 4.42 22.98 -16.26
N ALA A 6 5.65 23.24 -15.85
CA ALA A 6 6.22 22.59 -14.65
C ALA A 6 5.52 23.03 -13.37
N THR A 7 5.05 24.27 -13.32
CA THR A 7 4.34 24.84 -12.17
C THR A 7 2.91 24.29 -12.07
N GLU A 8 2.26 24.05 -13.20
CA GLU A 8 0.89 23.50 -13.24
C GLU A 8 0.85 22.02 -12.83
N TYR A 9 1.86 21.22 -13.21
CA TYR A 9 1.99 19.83 -12.76
C TYR A 9 2.37 19.72 -11.28
N ALA A 10 3.20 20.62 -10.76
CA ALA A 10 3.52 20.69 -9.34
C ALA A 10 2.26 21.03 -8.52
N LEU A 11 1.41 21.93 -9.01
CA LEU A 11 0.15 22.29 -8.35
C LEU A 11 -0.86 21.13 -8.32
N VAL A 12 -0.96 20.34 -9.39
CA VAL A 12 -1.83 19.15 -9.46
C VAL A 12 -1.33 18.04 -8.55
N ALA A 13 -0.01 17.83 -8.44
CA ALA A 13 0.59 16.90 -7.50
C ALA A 13 0.38 17.34 -6.04
N GLU A 14 0.50 18.64 -5.77
CA GLU A 14 0.31 19.22 -4.44
C GLU A 14 -1.16 19.16 -3.98
N ILE A 15 -2.12 19.34 -4.88
CA ILE A 15 -3.56 19.18 -4.59
C ILE A 15 -3.90 17.73 -4.27
N SER A 16 -3.21 16.74 -4.86
CA SER A 16 -3.46 15.32 -4.57
C SER A 16 -2.80 14.84 -3.26
N GLU A 17 -1.77 15.54 -2.77
CA GLU A 17 -1.04 15.19 -1.55
C GLU A 17 -1.56 15.89 -0.28
N THR A 18 -2.31 16.97 -0.40
CA THR A 18 -2.76 17.79 0.75
C THR A 18 -3.93 17.17 1.53
N GLU A 19 -4.43 16.00 1.14
CA GLU A 19 -5.73 15.52 1.62
C GLU A 19 -5.69 14.29 2.53
N ALA A 20 -4.53 13.82 2.97
CA ALA A 20 -4.48 12.68 3.86
C ALA A 20 -4.23 13.14 5.30
N LEU A 21 -5.28 13.26 6.10
CA LEU A 21 -5.16 13.17 7.54
C LEU A 21 -4.65 11.76 7.86
N GLU A 22 -3.33 11.63 8.04
CA GLU A 22 -2.73 10.39 8.51
C GLU A 22 -2.94 10.31 10.02
N LEU A 23 -3.80 9.41 10.45
CA LEU A 23 -3.84 8.97 11.83
C LEU A 23 -2.61 8.07 12.03
N HIS A 24 -1.78 8.39 13.01
CA HIS A 24 -0.45 7.80 13.12
C HIS A 24 -0.44 6.40 13.74
N THR A 25 -1.42 6.08 14.59
CA THR A 25 -1.46 4.80 15.32
C THR A 25 -2.86 4.22 15.42
N LEU A 26 -2.94 2.88 15.58
CA LEU A 26 -4.21 2.19 15.85
C LEU A 26 -4.85 2.68 17.17
N ALA A 27 -4.04 3.01 18.18
CA ALA A 27 -4.54 3.50 19.45
C ALA A 27 -5.24 4.86 19.31
N GLU A 28 -4.65 5.78 18.56
CA GLU A 28 -5.24 7.07 18.23
C GLU A 28 -6.54 6.92 17.44
N THR A 29 -6.52 6.02 16.44
CA THR A 29 -7.70 5.74 15.61
C THR A 29 -8.87 5.19 16.45
N LYS A 30 -8.60 4.33 17.43
CA LYS A 30 -9.60 3.80 18.37
C LYS A 30 -10.25 4.87 19.26
N CYS A 31 -9.55 5.97 19.49
CA CYS A 31 -10.09 7.09 20.26
C CYS A 31 -10.93 8.06 19.41
N CYS A 32 -10.96 7.91 18.09
CA CYS A 32 -11.73 8.78 17.22
C CYS A 32 -13.22 8.44 17.23
N PRO A 33 -14.12 9.44 17.09
CA PRO A 33 -15.55 9.21 16.95
C PRO A 33 -15.92 8.29 15.79
N ASP A 34 -15.11 8.30 14.73
CA ASP A 34 -15.30 7.52 13.51
C ASP A 34 -14.76 6.08 13.61
N TRP A 35 -14.42 5.60 14.82
CA TRP A 35 -13.89 4.26 15.03
C TRP A 35 -14.69 3.14 14.34
N PRO A 36 -16.04 3.11 14.36
CA PRO A 36 -16.80 2.05 13.70
C PRO A 36 -16.56 1.98 12.17
N LEU A 37 -16.25 3.13 11.54
CA LEU A 37 -15.92 3.19 10.11
C LEU A 37 -14.51 2.65 9.86
N TRP A 38 -13.57 2.98 10.75
CA TRP A 38 -12.20 2.47 10.69
C TRP A 38 -12.13 0.97 10.94
N GLU A 39 -12.86 0.45 11.93
CA GLU A 39 -12.92 -0.97 12.24
C GLU A 39 -13.37 -1.78 11.02
N ARG A 40 -14.45 -1.35 10.36
CA ARG A 40 -14.93 -2.00 9.13
C ARG A 40 -13.88 -2.02 8.01
N VAL A 41 -13.17 -0.91 7.79
CA VAL A 41 -12.16 -0.82 6.73
C VAL A 41 -10.92 -1.66 7.06
N ILE A 42 -10.57 -1.81 8.33
CA ILE A 42 -9.54 -2.74 8.79
C ILE A 42 -9.94 -4.19 8.50
N GLU A 43 -11.19 -4.55 8.82
CA GLU A 43 -11.72 -5.90 8.56
C GLU A 43 -11.74 -6.20 7.05
N GLU A 44 -12.18 -5.25 6.22
CA GLU A 44 -12.15 -5.36 4.76
C GLU A 44 -10.72 -5.60 4.21
N GLU A 45 -9.72 -4.91 4.76
CA GLU A 45 -8.32 -5.11 4.37
C GLU A 45 -7.81 -6.49 4.79
N LEU A 46 -8.08 -6.92 6.03
CA LEU A 46 -7.68 -8.23 6.53
C LEU A 46 -8.36 -9.37 5.74
N GLU A 47 -9.64 -9.22 5.40
CA GLU A 47 -10.34 -10.18 4.56
C GLU A 47 -9.73 -10.26 3.17
N THR A 48 -9.41 -9.11 2.56
CA THR A 48 -8.74 -9.06 1.24
C THR A 48 -7.41 -9.78 1.25
N LEU A 49 -6.58 -9.55 2.27
CA LEU A 49 -5.28 -10.19 2.43
C LEU A 49 -5.42 -11.70 2.68
N CYS A 50 -6.43 -12.10 3.46
CA CYS A 50 -6.73 -13.51 3.73
C CYS A 50 -7.19 -14.25 2.46
N LEU A 51 -8.09 -13.64 1.68
CA LEU A 51 -8.58 -14.20 0.42
C LEU A 51 -7.48 -14.32 -0.64
N ALA A 52 -6.54 -13.38 -0.64
CA ALA A 52 -5.37 -13.43 -1.51
C ALA A 52 -4.32 -14.47 -1.07
N GLY A 53 -4.51 -15.13 0.10
CA GLY A 53 -3.54 -16.10 0.62
C GLY A 53 -2.18 -15.47 0.93
N THR A 54 -2.15 -14.20 1.36
CA THR A 54 -0.92 -13.41 1.51
C THR A 54 0.01 -13.99 2.56
N TRP A 55 -0.51 -14.67 3.57
CA TRP A 55 0.26 -15.27 4.64
C TRP A 55 -0.38 -16.52 5.21
N GLU A 56 0.43 -17.33 5.84
CA GLU A 56 0.01 -18.44 6.70
C GLU A 56 0.57 -18.26 8.11
N LEU A 57 -0.09 -18.87 9.09
CA LEU A 57 0.37 -18.82 10.46
C LEU A 57 1.39 -19.92 10.71
N ALA A 58 2.61 -19.55 11.07
CA ALA A 58 3.67 -20.50 11.41
C ALA A 58 4.38 -20.10 12.71
N GLU A 59 5.08 -21.03 13.32
CA GLU A 59 5.94 -20.74 14.46
C GLU A 59 7.15 -19.93 14.00
N ALA A 60 7.49 -18.88 14.74
CA ALA A 60 8.66 -18.08 14.43
C ALA A 60 9.94 -18.91 14.61
N PRO A 61 10.76 -19.06 13.58
CA PRO A 61 12.00 -19.80 13.70
C PRO A 61 12.99 -19.08 14.61
N VAL A 62 13.70 -19.85 15.42
CA VAL A 62 14.76 -19.33 16.28
C VAL A 62 15.88 -18.78 15.40
N ARG A 63 16.20 -17.49 15.51
CA ARG A 63 17.28 -16.76 14.80
C ARG A 63 16.96 -16.19 13.43
N LEU A 64 15.72 -16.13 13.00
CA LEU A 64 15.37 -15.38 11.79
C LEU A 64 14.91 -13.95 12.09
N ASN A 65 15.09 -13.08 11.09
CA ASN A 65 14.63 -11.70 11.17
C ASN A 65 13.11 -11.66 11.04
N ILE A 66 12.43 -11.12 12.05
CA ILE A 66 10.97 -10.94 12.04
C ILE A 66 10.68 -9.47 11.75
N VAL A 67 10.01 -9.24 10.64
CA VAL A 67 9.62 -7.90 10.21
C VAL A 67 8.35 -7.48 10.97
N SER A 68 8.34 -6.29 11.54
CA SER A 68 7.13 -5.75 12.15
C SER A 68 6.18 -5.19 11.10
N SER A 69 4.91 -5.09 11.47
CA SER A 69 3.87 -4.48 10.65
C SER A 69 3.27 -3.25 11.32
N LYS A 70 2.70 -2.36 10.53
CA LYS A 70 1.93 -1.22 11.04
C LYS A 70 0.71 -0.95 10.17
N TRP A 71 -0.31 -0.36 10.79
CA TRP A 71 -1.45 0.19 10.08
C TRP A 71 -1.12 1.59 9.56
N VAL A 72 -1.56 1.88 8.35
CA VAL A 72 -1.56 3.22 7.75
C VAL A 72 -3.00 3.57 7.43
N PHE A 73 -3.47 4.65 8.03
CA PHE A 73 -4.84 5.15 7.90
C PHE A 73 -4.87 6.39 7.01
N ARG A 74 -5.76 6.40 6.03
CA ARG A 74 -5.95 7.55 5.14
C ARG A 74 -7.42 7.86 4.95
N VAL A 75 -7.75 9.15 4.97
CA VAL A 75 -9.07 9.66 4.61
C VAL A 75 -8.97 10.30 3.24
N LYS A 76 -9.74 9.80 2.29
CA LYS A 76 -9.90 10.46 0.99
C LYS A 76 -11.05 11.46 1.07
N LYS A 77 -10.79 12.69 0.60
CA LYS A 77 -11.76 13.77 0.54
C LYS A 77 -12.01 14.17 -0.90
N ASP A 78 -13.18 14.76 -1.18
CA ASP A 78 -13.47 15.41 -2.46
C ASP A 78 -12.86 16.83 -2.52
N ALA A 79 -12.98 17.49 -3.66
CA ALA A 79 -12.51 18.86 -3.86
C ALA A 79 -13.24 19.90 -2.95
N ALA A 80 -14.37 19.54 -2.37
CA ALA A 80 -15.12 20.34 -1.40
C ALA A 80 -14.72 20.06 0.06
N GLY A 81 -13.80 19.11 0.29
CA GLY A 81 -13.31 18.72 1.62
C GLY A 81 -14.18 17.67 2.33
N ASN A 82 -15.21 17.12 1.69
CA ASN A 82 -16.04 16.08 2.29
C ASN A 82 -15.33 14.72 2.23
N VAL A 83 -15.50 13.92 3.27
CA VAL A 83 -14.94 12.56 3.31
C VAL A 83 -15.66 11.65 2.31
N ILE A 84 -14.91 11.14 1.32
CA ILE A 84 -15.39 10.18 0.33
C ILE A 84 -15.18 8.76 0.83
N ARG A 85 -14.01 8.49 1.44
CA ARG A 85 -13.60 7.13 1.79
C ARG A 85 -12.55 7.11 2.88
N TYR A 86 -12.72 6.16 3.81
CA TYR A 86 -11.68 5.72 4.73
C TYR A 86 -10.87 4.59 4.08
N LYS A 87 -9.57 4.56 4.31
CA LYS A 87 -8.69 3.49 3.85
C LYS A 87 -7.71 3.12 4.95
N ALA A 88 -7.67 1.85 5.31
CA ALA A 88 -6.63 1.27 6.16
C ALA A 88 -5.77 0.33 5.29
N CYS A 89 -4.46 0.39 5.46
CA CYS A 89 -3.54 -0.54 4.81
C CYS A 89 -2.61 -1.13 5.86
N LEU A 90 -2.42 -2.43 5.82
CA LEU A 90 -1.40 -3.11 6.61
C LEU A 90 -0.08 -3.08 5.83
N ILE A 91 0.96 -2.54 6.44
CA ILE A 91 2.27 -2.38 5.80
C ILE A 91 3.33 -3.10 6.62
N ALA A 92 4.12 -3.96 5.97
CA ALA A 92 5.35 -4.50 6.54
C ALA A 92 6.42 -3.39 6.62
N GLN A 93 7.15 -3.33 7.72
CA GLN A 93 8.19 -2.33 7.91
C GLN A 93 9.50 -2.77 7.24
N GLY A 94 9.60 -2.51 5.93
CA GLY A 94 10.68 -2.99 5.07
C GLY A 94 12.08 -2.56 5.49
N PHE A 95 12.23 -1.49 6.30
CA PHE A 95 13.54 -1.08 6.84
C PHE A 95 14.14 -2.09 7.83
N LEU A 96 13.35 -3.04 8.32
CA LEU A 96 13.82 -4.15 9.15
C LEU A 96 14.28 -5.36 8.33
N GLN A 97 14.04 -5.35 7.02
CA GLN A 97 14.48 -6.41 6.14
C GLN A 97 15.99 -6.32 5.91
N VAL A 98 16.63 -7.48 5.82
CA VAL A 98 18.08 -7.61 5.61
C VAL A 98 18.35 -7.97 4.14
N PRO A 99 19.15 -7.18 3.41
CA PRO A 99 19.56 -7.51 2.05
C PRO A 99 20.26 -8.86 1.97
N GLY A 100 19.95 -9.66 0.96
CA GLY A 100 20.50 -11.00 0.78
C GLY A 100 19.91 -12.09 1.69
N VAL A 101 18.95 -11.73 2.57
CA VAL A 101 18.22 -12.64 3.45
C VAL A 101 16.72 -12.57 3.17
N ASN A 102 16.15 -11.38 3.30
CA ASN A 102 14.71 -11.15 3.12
C ASN A 102 14.35 -10.64 1.72
N TYR A 103 15.31 -10.09 0.99
CA TYR A 103 15.15 -9.65 -0.38
C TYR A 103 16.49 -9.63 -1.12
N PHE A 104 16.45 -9.82 -2.44
CA PHE A 104 17.64 -9.87 -3.29
C PHE A 104 17.69 -8.74 -4.31
N ASP A 105 16.56 -8.14 -4.63
CA ASP A 105 16.45 -7.02 -5.57
C ASP A 105 15.41 -6.01 -5.07
N THR A 106 15.70 -4.73 -5.27
CA THR A 106 14.80 -3.61 -4.91
C THR A 106 14.36 -2.81 -6.14
N PHE A 107 14.79 -3.22 -7.33
CA PHE A 107 14.46 -2.48 -8.54
C PHE A 107 13.03 -2.74 -8.99
N ALA A 108 12.19 -1.70 -8.93
CA ALA A 108 10.88 -1.69 -9.56
C ALA A 108 10.91 -0.76 -10.78
N PRO A 109 10.66 -1.26 -12.00
CA PRO A 109 10.62 -0.40 -13.18
C PRO A 109 9.43 0.56 -13.07
N VAL A 110 9.73 1.86 -13.08
CA VAL A 110 8.72 2.92 -13.11
C VAL A 110 8.73 3.56 -14.50
N ALA A 111 7.57 3.65 -15.14
CA ALA A 111 7.45 4.31 -16.43
C ALA A 111 7.81 5.80 -16.30
N LYS A 112 8.74 6.28 -17.12
CA LYS A 112 9.08 7.70 -17.16
C LYS A 112 7.95 8.48 -17.83
N LEU A 113 7.67 9.69 -17.35
CA LEU A 113 6.65 10.57 -17.94
C LEU A 113 6.84 10.75 -19.46
N ALA A 114 8.08 10.86 -19.91
CA ALA A 114 8.39 10.97 -21.35
C ALA A 114 7.88 9.78 -22.17
N VAL A 115 7.91 8.56 -21.62
CA VAL A 115 7.36 7.36 -22.29
C VAL A 115 5.84 7.44 -22.37
N ILE A 116 5.19 7.87 -21.30
CA ILE A 116 3.72 8.07 -21.29
C ILE A 116 3.33 9.11 -22.32
N CYS A 117 4.00 10.27 -22.35
CA CYS A 117 3.75 11.33 -23.34
C CYS A 117 3.98 10.84 -24.79
N SER A 118 5.01 10.01 -25.01
CA SER A 118 5.27 9.45 -26.35
C SER A 118 4.16 8.49 -26.80
N ILE A 119 3.64 7.66 -25.89
CA ILE A 119 2.51 6.75 -26.17
C ILE A 119 1.26 7.55 -26.50
N LEU A 120 0.95 8.60 -25.71
CA LEU A 120 -0.18 9.47 -25.95
C LEU A 120 -0.09 10.20 -27.29
N ALA A 121 1.10 10.72 -27.65
CA ALA A 121 1.33 11.38 -28.92
C ALA A 121 1.18 10.43 -30.11
N MET A 122 1.67 9.19 -29.99
CA MET A 122 1.52 8.18 -31.01
C MET A 122 0.06 7.75 -31.19
N ALA A 123 -0.66 7.54 -30.09
CA ALA A 123 -2.07 7.21 -30.11
C ALA A 123 -2.90 8.31 -30.79
N ALA A 124 -2.59 9.58 -30.50
CA ALA A 124 -3.25 10.72 -31.14
C ALA A 124 -2.92 10.85 -32.63
N ALA A 125 -1.69 10.49 -33.05
CA ALA A 125 -1.28 10.56 -34.46
C ALA A 125 -1.90 9.43 -35.31
N GLU A 126 -2.15 8.29 -34.71
CA GLU A 126 -2.68 7.10 -35.37
C GLU A 126 -4.17 6.84 -35.10
N ASP A 127 -4.84 7.77 -34.41
CA ASP A 127 -6.26 7.68 -34.02
C ASP A 127 -6.59 6.38 -33.24
N LEU A 128 -5.70 6.03 -32.28
CA LEU A 128 -5.86 4.82 -31.45
C LEU A 128 -6.68 5.13 -30.19
N GLU A 129 -7.50 4.17 -29.79
CA GLU A 129 -8.20 4.22 -28.51
C GLU A 129 -7.23 3.98 -27.33
N LEU A 130 -7.40 4.77 -26.26
CA LEU A 130 -6.62 4.65 -25.04
C LEU A 130 -7.47 4.06 -23.92
N HIS A 131 -6.98 3.00 -23.28
CA HIS A 131 -7.60 2.41 -22.12
C HIS A 131 -6.66 2.52 -20.92
N GLN A 132 -7.18 3.02 -19.79
CA GLN A 132 -6.47 3.02 -18.53
C GLN A 132 -7.02 1.92 -17.61
N ILE A 133 -6.15 1.09 -17.08
CA ILE A 133 -6.50 0.00 -16.16
C ILE A 133 -5.74 0.21 -14.86
N ASP A 134 -6.46 0.15 -13.73
CA ASP A 134 -5.87 0.08 -12.39
C ASP A 134 -6.17 -1.30 -11.77
N ILE A 135 -5.12 -2.00 -11.38
CA ILE A 135 -5.23 -3.34 -10.81
C ILE A 135 -5.26 -3.23 -9.29
N LYS A 136 -6.41 -3.55 -8.70
CA LYS A 136 -6.53 -3.62 -7.24
C LYS A 136 -5.64 -4.71 -6.67
N GLY A 137 -4.84 -4.36 -5.65
CA GLY A 137 -3.96 -5.32 -5.00
C GLY A 137 -2.92 -5.93 -5.94
N ALA A 138 -2.36 -5.16 -6.89
CA ALA A 138 -1.42 -5.67 -7.89
C ALA A 138 -0.25 -6.46 -7.28
N TYR A 139 0.25 -6.03 -6.11
CA TYR A 139 1.32 -6.72 -5.39
C TYR A 139 0.89 -8.07 -4.79
N LEU A 140 -0.40 -8.25 -4.49
CA LEU A 140 -0.94 -9.50 -3.94
C LEU A 140 -1.08 -10.61 -5.00
N ASN A 141 -0.96 -10.25 -6.28
CA ASN A 141 -1.02 -11.21 -7.38
C ASN A 141 0.34 -11.83 -7.73
N ARG A 142 1.41 -11.46 -7.01
CA ARG A 142 2.73 -12.03 -7.18
C ARG A 142 3.06 -12.96 -6.02
N GLU A 143 3.36 -14.19 -6.35
CA GLU A 143 3.92 -15.14 -5.39
C GLU A 143 5.39 -14.81 -5.09
N LEU A 144 5.77 -14.92 -3.82
CA LEU A 144 7.18 -14.91 -3.44
C LEU A 144 7.85 -16.19 -3.92
N THR A 145 9.12 -16.12 -4.27
CA THR A 145 9.89 -17.29 -4.64
C THR A 145 10.24 -18.11 -3.38
N ASP A 146 10.47 -19.41 -3.52
CA ASP A 146 10.89 -20.29 -2.41
C ASP A 146 12.12 -19.80 -1.63
N ARG A 147 12.87 -18.85 -2.21
CA ARG A 147 14.05 -18.23 -1.59
C ARG A 147 13.71 -16.98 -0.77
N GLU A 148 12.51 -16.43 -0.93
CA GLU A 148 12.08 -15.17 -0.35
C GLU A 148 11.04 -15.41 0.76
N VAL A 149 11.41 -16.12 1.79
CA VAL A 149 10.53 -16.34 2.95
C VAL A 149 10.65 -15.16 3.90
N ILE A 150 9.56 -14.46 4.13
CA ILE A 150 9.49 -13.29 5.01
C ILE A 150 8.65 -13.63 6.23
N TYR A 151 9.22 -13.45 7.41
CA TYR A 151 8.53 -13.62 8.68
C TYR A 151 8.09 -12.27 9.21
N MET A 152 6.78 -12.08 9.39
CA MET A 152 6.21 -10.82 9.84
C MET A 152 5.42 -11.00 11.14
N GLN A 153 5.43 -10.01 12.01
CA GLN A 153 4.56 -9.99 13.19
C GLN A 153 3.11 -9.85 12.78
N GLN A 154 2.19 -10.47 13.52
CA GLN A 154 0.75 -10.28 13.30
C GLN A 154 0.35 -8.81 13.28
N PRO A 155 -0.75 -8.50 12.55
CA PRO A 155 -1.29 -7.16 12.53
C PRO A 155 -1.56 -6.63 13.94
N PRO A 156 -1.07 -5.44 14.29
CA PRO A 156 -1.29 -4.85 15.60
C PRO A 156 -2.78 -4.78 15.94
N GLY A 157 -3.16 -5.28 17.13
CA GLY A 157 -4.54 -5.31 17.60
C GLY A 157 -5.42 -6.43 17.07
N TYR A 158 -4.94 -7.27 16.16
CA TYR A 158 -5.66 -8.39 15.54
C TYR A 158 -4.90 -9.72 15.66
N HIS A 159 -4.25 -9.91 16.79
CA HIS A 159 -3.53 -11.16 17.08
C HIS A 159 -4.48 -12.32 17.35
N LYS A 160 -4.21 -13.48 16.80
CA LYS A 160 -4.92 -14.71 17.19
C LYS A 160 -4.48 -15.17 18.56
N PRO A 161 -5.41 -15.39 19.51
CA PRO A 161 -5.06 -15.60 20.94
C PRO A 161 -4.17 -16.80 21.20
N ASN A 162 -4.22 -17.84 20.36
CA ASN A 162 -3.51 -19.10 20.57
C ASN A 162 -2.24 -19.25 19.72
N SER A 163 -1.85 -18.23 19.03
CA SER A 163 -0.72 -18.28 18.12
C SER A 163 0.01 -16.93 18.15
N PRO A 164 0.94 -16.72 19.09
CA PRO A 164 1.58 -15.41 19.29
C PRO A 164 2.55 -15.02 18.18
N TYR A 165 2.96 -15.96 17.33
CA TYR A 165 3.95 -15.73 16.28
C TYR A 165 3.39 -16.06 14.91
N PHE A 166 3.86 -15.36 13.90
CA PHE A 166 3.41 -15.51 12.53
C PHE A 166 4.42 -15.26 11.52
N VAL A 167 3.99 -15.72 10.37
CA VAL A 167 4.83 -15.67 9.25
C VAL A 167 4.01 -15.49 8.01
N CYS A 168 4.37 -14.52 7.24
CA CYS A 168 3.90 -14.39 5.89
C CYS A 168 4.73 -15.22 4.95
#